data_23809c879e4cc866c0f5f28a2fd2a60b
#
_entry.id   23809c879e4cc866c0f5f28a2fd2a60b
#
_cell.length_a   1.000
_cell.length_b   1.000
_cell.length_c   1.000
_cell.angle_alpha   90.00
_cell.angle_beta   90.00
_cell.angle_gamma   90.00
#
_symmetry.space_group_name_H-M   'P 1'
#
loop_
_entity.id
_entity.type
_entity.pdbx_description
1 polymer ?
#
loop_
_entity_poly.entity_id
_entity_poly.type
_entity_poly.pdbx_seq_one_letter_code
_entity_poly.pdbx_strand_id
1 'polypeptide(L)'
;MLAGPCTTGPAPTTRLQMKPIEPVHARYGNGPLQAAVLSPVLPAWDEGRFFEPLVRPLVDAGYRVTIYDTLSMLSEESEGIDAFAARWSAHLAASGPFDLLAGGALGGAVVQAMLGAPWVADVPRILLISAPNLADETLDTRLGALAELGRRGDVAHALARLDSLVAPEGAPVAHASAAPAAHGSRATEAARLARGFALLLGIDVRAAVDRYAGRLLNVYGERSQLVRRCNIHLRDTPSQAAIGIPNGGMRPLTDDLARVCAAVRAHLDIDVPQLT
;
A
#
# COMPACT_ATOMS: atom_id res chain seq x y z
N MET A 1 36.46 -57.74 29.29
CA MET A 1 35.35 -56.80 29.47
C MET A 1 35.74 -55.52 28.76
N LEU A 2 35.16 -55.24 27.56
CA LEU A 2 35.42 -54.07 26.75
C LEU A 2 34.09 -53.24 26.72
N ALA A 3 34.14 -52.06 27.32
CA ALA A 3 33.00 -51.09 27.32
C ALA A 3 32.98 -50.39 25.96
N GLY A 4 31.84 -50.48 25.25
CA GLY A 4 31.58 -49.73 24.01
C GLY A 4 31.22 -48.27 24.27
N PRO A 5 31.48 -47.34 23.33
CA PRO A 5 31.15 -45.94 23.49
C PRO A 5 29.65 -45.68 23.28
N CYS A 6 29.02 -44.94 24.22
CA CYS A 6 27.70 -44.36 24.06
C CYS A 6 27.74 -43.25 23.04
N THR A 7 27.06 -43.41 21.91
CA THR A 7 26.76 -42.32 20.95
C THR A 7 25.53 -41.56 21.40
N THR A 8 25.72 -40.36 21.93
CA THR A 8 24.64 -39.40 22.16
C THR A 8 24.27 -38.75 20.83
N GLY A 9 23.11 -39.11 20.27
CA GLY A 9 22.54 -38.46 19.09
C GLY A 9 22.11 -37.02 19.42
N PRO A 10 22.12 -36.10 18.42
CA PRO A 10 21.69 -34.72 18.63
C PRO A 10 20.20 -34.66 18.97
N ALA A 11 19.86 -33.83 19.96
CA ALA A 11 18.49 -33.59 20.38
C ALA A 11 17.68 -32.96 19.21
N PRO A 12 16.40 -33.32 19.06
CA PRO A 12 15.56 -32.70 18.01
C PRO A 12 15.35 -31.22 18.29
N THR A 13 15.81 -30.38 17.35
CA THR A 13 15.56 -28.95 17.38
C THR A 13 14.08 -28.73 17.09
N THR A 14 13.28 -28.48 18.11
CA THR A 14 11.87 -28.11 17.98
C THR A 14 11.81 -26.75 17.30
N ARG A 15 11.55 -26.73 16.00
CA ARG A 15 11.20 -25.52 15.27
C ARG A 15 9.89 -25.02 15.86
N LEU A 16 9.94 -23.92 16.62
CA LEU A 16 8.77 -23.16 17.00
C LEU A 16 8.04 -22.75 15.72
N GLN A 17 6.94 -23.42 15.42
CA GLN A 17 6.03 -23.00 14.36
C GLN A 17 5.38 -21.69 14.81
N MET A 18 5.94 -20.57 14.39
CA MET A 18 5.28 -19.26 14.54
C MET A 18 3.95 -19.34 13.80
N LYS A 19 2.86 -19.12 14.53
CA LYS A 19 1.53 -19.01 13.93
C LYS A 19 1.58 -17.89 12.88
N PRO A 20 1.12 -18.13 11.64
CA PRO A 20 1.13 -17.08 10.61
C PRO A 20 0.32 -15.89 11.11
N ILE A 21 0.89 -14.70 10.96
CA ILE A 21 0.19 -13.44 11.28
C ILE A 21 -0.93 -13.31 10.25
N GLU A 22 -2.17 -13.30 10.72
CA GLU A 22 -3.32 -13.03 9.86
C GLU A 22 -3.53 -11.51 9.78
N PRO A 23 -3.43 -10.89 8.57
CA PRO A 23 -3.56 -9.45 8.45
C PRO A 23 -5.00 -8.99 8.69
N VAL A 24 -5.14 -7.83 9.32
CA VAL A 24 -6.44 -7.16 9.51
C VAL A 24 -6.97 -6.70 8.14
N HIS A 25 -8.25 -6.95 7.88
CA HIS A 25 -8.85 -6.61 6.60
C HIS A 25 -10.37 -6.36 6.70
N ALA A 26 -10.91 -5.70 5.67
CA ALA A 26 -12.33 -5.57 5.38
C ALA A 26 -12.64 -6.19 4.02
N ARG A 27 -13.83 -6.78 3.86
CA ARG A 27 -14.27 -7.43 2.61
C ARG A 27 -15.58 -6.84 2.11
N TYR A 28 -15.65 -6.67 0.77
CA TYR A 28 -16.79 -6.08 0.08
C TYR A 28 -17.11 -6.89 -1.18
N GLY A 29 -18.40 -7.05 -1.45
CA GLY A 29 -18.87 -7.80 -2.62
C GLY A 29 -18.65 -9.32 -2.52
N ASN A 30 -19.21 -10.03 -3.49
CA ASN A 30 -19.17 -11.49 -3.57
C ASN A 30 -18.97 -11.98 -5.00
N GLY A 31 -18.50 -11.11 -5.90
CA GLY A 31 -18.25 -11.43 -7.29
C GLY A 31 -17.20 -12.51 -7.50
N PRO A 32 -17.08 -13.06 -8.71
CA PRO A 32 -16.12 -14.11 -9.05
C PRO A 32 -14.67 -13.59 -9.16
N LEU A 33 -14.48 -12.31 -9.50
CA LEU A 33 -13.15 -11.70 -9.61
C LEU A 33 -12.62 -11.32 -8.24
N GLN A 34 -11.32 -11.50 -8.02
CA GLN A 34 -10.70 -11.21 -6.73
C GLN A 34 -9.77 -9.98 -6.80
N ALA A 35 -10.00 -9.02 -5.91
CA ALA A 35 -9.14 -7.87 -5.74
C ALA A 35 -8.54 -7.84 -4.33
N ALA A 36 -7.22 -7.72 -4.23
CA ALA A 36 -6.53 -7.42 -2.99
C ALA A 36 -6.02 -5.98 -3.02
N VAL A 37 -6.31 -5.22 -1.97
CA VAL A 37 -6.01 -3.79 -1.87
C VAL A 37 -5.21 -3.53 -0.59
N LEU A 38 -4.02 -2.93 -0.70
CA LEU A 38 -3.18 -2.55 0.43
C LEU A 38 -3.35 -1.06 0.76
N SER A 39 -3.71 -0.75 2.01
CA SER A 39 -4.00 0.61 2.47
C SER A 39 -2.74 1.47 2.64
N PRO A 40 -2.86 2.82 2.68
CA PRO A 40 -1.76 3.71 3.00
C PRO A 40 -1.32 3.61 4.46
N VAL A 41 -0.33 4.40 4.87
CA VAL A 41 0.01 4.59 6.28
C VAL A 41 -1.17 5.26 6.99
N LEU A 42 -1.70 4.58 8.00
CA LEU A 42 -2.79 5.06 8.84
C LEU A 42 -2.39 4.94 10.33
N PRO A 43 -2.70 5.93 11.17
CA PRO A 43 -2.43 5.84 12.61
C PRO A 43 -3.22 4.70 13.27
N ALA A 44 -4.45 4.50 12.81
CA ALA A 44 -5.31 3.40 13.20
C ALA A 44 -6.03 2.83 11.97
N TRP A 45 -6.44 1.58 12.03
CA TRP A 45 -7.20 0.97 10.95
C TRP A 45 -8.58 1.64 10.81
N ASP A 46 -8.91 2.04 9.58
CA ASP A 46 -10.12 2.77 9.21
C ASP A 46 -11.14 1.93 8.43
N GLU A 47 -10.99 0.60 8.46
CA GLU A 47 -11.81 -0.35 7.71
C GLU A 47 -11.76 -0.15 6.19
N GLY A 48 -10.67 0.44 5.70
CA GLY A 48 -10.43 0.63 4.27
C GLY A 48 -11.12 1.86 3.66
N ARG A 49 -11.55 2.82 4.47
CA ARG A 49 -12.25 4.05 4.03
C ARG A 49 -11.48 4.84 2.96
N PHE A 50 -10.15 4.78 2.98
CA PHE A 50 -9.36 5.42 1.93
C PHE A 50 -9.79 4.98 0.53
N PHE A 51 -10.16 3.70 0.36
CA PHE A 51 -10.58 3.12 -0.92
C PHE A 51 -12.10 3.05 -1.09
N GLU A 52 -12.90 3.48 -0.12
CA GLU A 52 -14.37 3.45 -0.18
C GLU A 52 -14.96 3.95 -1.50
N PRO A 53 -14.45 5.07 -2.10
CA PRO A 53 -14.97 5.57 -3.36
C PRO A 53 -14.79 4.60 -4.55
N LEU A 54 -13.83 3.67 -4.48
CA LEU A 54 -13.59 2.65 -5.50
C LEU A 54 -14.28 1.31 -5.20
N VAL A 55 -14.72 1.07 -3.98
CA VAL A 55 -15.33 -0.21 -3.58
C VAL A 55 -16.56 -0.50 -4.43
N ARG A 56 -17.50 0.44 -4.48
CA ARG A 56 -18.73 0.22 -5.26
C ARG A 56 -18.48 -0.01 -6.74
N PRO A 57 -17.72 0.82 -7.45
CA PRO A 57 -17.35 0.56 -8.85
C PRO A 57 -16.71 -0.81 -9.09
N LEU A 58 -15.86 -1.28 -8.19
CA LEU A 58 -15.23 -2.60 -8.30
C LEU A 58 -16.23 -3.74 -8.04
N VAL A 59 -17.09 -3.59 -7.02
CA VAL A 59 -18.14 -4.59 -6.72
C VAL A 59 -19.15 -4.69 -7.87
N ASP A 60 -19.59 -3.56 -8.42
CA ASP A 60 -20.49 -3.50 -9.57
C ASP A 60 -19.85 -4.14 -10.82
N ALA A 61 -18.51 -4.11 -10.94
CA ALA A 61 -17.74 -4.79 -11.97
C ALA A 61 -17.47 -6.28 -11.68
N GLY A 62 -18.07 -6.83 -10.64
CA GLY A 62 -17.97 -8.26 -10.32
C GLY A 62 -16.77 -8.64 -9.45
N TYR A 63 -16.11 -7.69 -8.80
CA TYR A 63 -15.03 -7.99 -7.88
C TYR A 63 -15.53 -8.30 -6.46
N ARG A 64 -14.86 -9.24 -5.82
CA ARG A 64 -14.80 -9.37 -4.37
C ARG A 64 -13.53 -8.67 -3.92
N VAL A 65 -13.70 -7.54 -3.22
CA VAL A 65 -12.61 -6.65 -2.81
C VAL A 65 -12.22 -6.95 -1.37
N THR A 66 -10.96 -7.29 -1.13
CA THR A 66 -10.40 -7.40 0.23
C THR A 66 -9.40 -6.26 0.42
N ILE A 67 -9.71 -5.34 1.33
CA ILE A 67 -8.85 -4.22 1.70
C ILE A 67 -8.12 -4.59 2.98
N TYR A 68 -6.80 -4.58 2.94
CA TYR A 68 -5.94 -4.94 4.06
C TYR A 68 -5.37 -3.70 4.76
N ASP A 69 -5.32 -3.76 6.07
CA ASP A 69 -4.46 -2.89 6.86
C ASP A 69 -3.00 -3.26 6.61
N THR A 70 -2.34 -2.53 5.73
CA THR A 70 -0.96 -2.83 5.34
C THR A 70 -0.04 -2.94 6.54
N LEU A 71 -0.21 -2.07 7.55
CA LEU A 71 0.64 -2.04 8.74
C LEU A 71 0.35 -3.16 9.75
N SER A 72 -0.72 -3.96 9.56
CA SER A 72 -0.99 -5.11 10.44
C SER A 72 0.05 -6.23 10.32
N MET A 73 0.86 -6.20 9.27
CA MET A 73 1.95 -7.16 9.04
C MET A 73 3.33 -6.64 9.46
N LEU A 74 3.43 -5.50 10.15
CA LEU A 74 4.71 -5.00 10.66
C LEU A 74 5.33 -6.01 11.64
N SER A 75 6.63 -6.33 11.45
CA SER A 75 7.39 -7.11 12.45
C SER A 75 7.68 -6.24 13.68
N GLU A 76 8.13 -6.83 14.77
CA GLU A 76 8.58 -6.06 15.95
C GLU A 76 9.92 -5.35 15.68
N GLU A 77 10.74 -5.92 14.81
CA GLU A 77 12.03 -5.37 14.41
C GLU A 77 11.88 -4.33 13.30
N SER A 78 12.89 -3.44 13.21
CA SER A 78 13.01 -2.49 12.09
C SER A 78 13.34 -3.25 10.82
N GLU A 79 12.61 -2.97 9.75
CA GLU A 79 12.76 -3.65 8.46
C GLU A 79 12.68 -2.67 7.29
N GLY A 80 13.28 -3.04 6.17
CA GLY A 80 13.13 -2.31 4.91
C GLY A 80 11.91 -2.78 4.11
N ILE A 81 11.59 -2.03 3.05
CA ILE A 81 10.45 -2.30 2.18
C ILE A 81 10.48 -3.71 1.58
N ASP A 82 11.66 -4.24 1.22
CA ASP A 82 11.80 -5.56 0.59
C ASP A 82 11.39 -6.70 1.53
N ALA A 83 11.85 -6.67 2.79
CA ALA A 83 11.49 -7.68 3.79
C ALA A 83 9.98 -7.60 4.11
N PHE A 84 9.45 -6.40 4.24
CA PHE A 84 8.04 -6.15 4.47
C PHE A 84 7.18 -6.64 3.29
N ALA A 85 7.55 -6.31 2.05
CA ALA A 85 6.88 -6.76 0.85
C ALA A 85 6.99 -8.29 0.65
N ALA A 86 8.11 -8.92 1.01
CA ALA A 86 8.25 -10.38 0.96
C ALA A 86 7.25 -11.09 1.89
N ARG A 87 6.97 -10.53 3.07
CA ARG A 87 5.96 -11.05 4.00
C ARG A 87 4.55 -10.92 3.44
N TRP A 88 4.20 -9.76 2.86
CA TRP A 88 2.95 -9.57 2.14
C TRP A 88 2.82 -10.51 0.94
N SER A 89 3.90 -10.67 0.16
CA SER A 89 3.95 -11.57 -0.99
C SER A 89 3.63 -13.02 -0.59
N ALA A 90 4.22 -13.51 0.50
CA ALA A 90 3.94 -14.85 1.00
C ALA A 90 2.47 -15.04 1.42
N HIS A 91 1.88 -14.04 2.09
CA HIS A 91 0.47 -14.09 2.49
C HIS A 91 -0.47 -14.07 1.28
N LEU A 92 -0.26 -13.13 0.35
CA LEU A 92 -1.13 -12.98 -0.82
C LEU A 92 -1.00 -14.17 -1.78
N ALA A 93 0.21 -14.72 -1.99
CA ALA A 93 0.40 -15.92 -2.79
C ALA A 93 -0.42 -17.12 -2.27
N ALA A 94 -0.58 -17.23 -0.94
CA ALA A 94 -1.39 -18.28 -0.32
C ALA A 94 -2.91 -18.01 -0.39
N SER A 95 -3.32 -16.77 -0.64
CA SER A 95 -4.73 -16.32 -0.61
C SER A 95 -5.35 -16.16 -2.00
N GLY A 96 -4.52 -16.14 -3.07
CA GLY A 96 -4.96 -15.94 -4.47
C GLY A 96 -5.69 -17.15 -5.06
N PRO A 97 -5.99 -17.12 -6.37
CA PRO A 97 -5.51 -16.14 -7.36
C PRO A 97 -6.21 -14.78 -7.26
N PHE A 98 -5.57 -13.73 -7.82
CA PHE A 98 -6.12 -12.39 -7.89
C PHE A 98 -6.21 -11.89 -9.32
N ASP A 99 -7.32 -11.20 -9.65
CA ASP A 99 -7.53 -10.50 -10.93
C ASP A 99 -7.03 -9.05 -10.88
N LEU A 100 -6.89 -8.51 -9.66
CA LEU A 100 -6.42 -7.16 -9.40
C LEU A 100 -5.63 -7.10 -8.09
N LEU A 101 -4.42 -6.53 -8.14
CA LEU A 101 -3.76 -6.00 -6.95
C LEU A 101 -3.81 -4.48 -6.99
N ALA A 102 -4.17 -3.87 -5.87
CA ALA A 102 -4.21 -2.43 -5.76
C ALA A 102 -3.53 -1.95 -4.47
N GLY A 103 -3.14 -0.68 -4.45
CA GLY A 103 -2.60 -0.10 -3.24
C GLY A 103 -2.49 1.42 -3.30
N GLY A 104 -2.56 2.07 -2.13
CA GLY A 104 -2.38 3.51 -1.98
C GLY A 104 -1.10 3.83 -1.20
N ALA A 105 -0.37 4.85 -1.63
CA ALA A 105 0.85 5.32 -0.98
C ALA A 105 1.77 4.14 -0.58
N LEU A 106 1.96 3.87 0.72
CA LEU A 106 2.76 2.73 1.20
C LEU A 106 2.24 1.40 0.66
N GLY A 107 0.94 1.14 0.72
CA GLY A 107 0.37 -0.12 0.21
C GLY A 107 0.68 -0.31 -1.27
N GLY A 108 0.63 0.76 -2.06
CA GLY A 108 1.03 0.72 -3.47
C GLY A 108 2.53 0.53 -3.67
N ALA A 109 3.38 1.07 -2.80
CA ALA A 109 4.82 0.81 -2.82
C ALA A 109 5.12 -0.66 -2.52
N VAL A 110 4.42 -1.27 -1.54
CA VAL A 110 4.52 -2.70 -1.22
C VAL A 110 4.06 -3.55 -2.40
N VAL A 111 2.93 -3.22 -3.06
CA VAL A 111 2.50 -3.91 -4.29
C VAL A 111 3.59 -3.84 -5.35
N GLN A 112 4.20 -2.68 -5.57
CA GLN A 112 5.28 -2.52 -6.57
C GLN A 112 6.52 -3.32 -6.21
N ALA A 113 6.91 -3.38 -4.94
CA ALA A 113 8.04 -4.20 -4.49
C ALA A 113 7.83 -5.71 -4.75
N MET A 114 6.57 -6.17 -4.74
CA MET A 114 6.22 -7.58 -5.02
C MET A 114 6.16 -7.92 -6.51
N LEU A 115 6.21 -6.97 -7.44
CA LEU A 115 5.99 -7.21 -8.87
C LEU A 115 7.00 -8.18 -9.51
N GLY A 116 8.13 -8.41 -8.86
CA GLY A 116 9.10 -9.42 -9.27
C GLY A 116 8.83 -10.84 -8.77
N ALA A 117 7.81 -11.04 -7.93
CA ALA A 117 7.48 -12.36 -7.40
C ALA A 117 6.79 -13.22 -8.48
N PRO A 118 7.11 -14.52 -8.61
CA PRO A 118 6.59 -15.37 -9.68
C PRO A 118 5.06 -15.40 -9.77
N TRP A 119 4.35 -15.47 -8.66
CA TRP A 119 2.89 -15.53 -8.63
C TRP A 119 2.21 -14.24 -9.14
N VAL A 120 2.90 -13.08 -9.06
CA VAL A 120 2.35 -11.81 -9.55
C VAL A 120 2.32 -11.75 -11.08
N ALA A 121 3.11 -12.58 -11.76
CA ALA A 121 3.06 -12.69 -13.22
C ALA A 121 1.68 -13.12 -13.74
N ASP A 122 0.91 -13.84 -12.93
CA ASP A 122 -0.44 -14.30 -13.25
C ASP A 122 -1.53 -13.24 -12.90
N VAL A 123 -1.17 -12.15 -12.23
CA VAL A 123 -2.09 -11.05 -11.92
C VAL A 123 -2.14 -10.09 -13.10
N PRO A 124 -3.27 -9.98 -13.81
CA PRO A 124 -3.33 -9.22 -15.06
C PRO A 124 -3.30 -7.70 -14.86
N ARG A 125 -3.72 -7.21 -13.70
CA ARG A 125 -3.93 -5.76 -13.46
C ARG A 125 -3.41 -5.29 -12.12
N ILE A 126 -2.70 -4.16 -12.15
CA ILE A 126 -2.22 -3.44 -10.95
C ILE A 126 -2.81 -2.02 -10.97
N LEU A 127 -3.42 -1.61 -9.86
CA LEU A 127 -3.96 -0.25 -9.67
C LEU A 127 -3.29 0.41 -8.48
N LEU A 128 -2.67 1.55 -8.71
CA LEU A 128 -1.93 2.29 -7.71
C LEU A 128 -2.52 3.70 -7.56
N ILE A 129 -2.65 4.16 -6.32
CA ILE A 129 -3.13 5.50 -5.99
C ILE A 129 -2.04 6.23 -5.22
N SER A 130 -1.45 7.27 -5.83
CA SER A 130 -0.38 8.08 -5.24
C SER A 130 0.76 7.23 -4.65
N ALA A 131 1.18 6.19 -5.36
CA ALA A 131 2.16 5.22 -4.87
C ALA A 131 3.55 5.49 -5.47
N PRO A 132 4.57 5.79 -4.65
CA PRO A 132 5.93 5.97 -5.14
C PRO A 132 6.60 4.61 -5.37
N ASN A 133 7.57 4.58 -6.27
CA ASN A 133 8.51 3.46 -6.43
C ASN A 133 9.97 3.91 -6.50
N LEU A 134 10.18 5.23 -6.41
CA LEU A 134 11.48 5.87 -6.35
C LEU A 134 11.41 7.06 -5.39
N ALA A 135 12.25 7.07 -4.36
CA ALA A 135 12.42 8.22 -3.49
C ALA A 135 13.28 9.30 -4.15
N ASP A 136 13.03 10.53 -3.78
CA ASP A 136 13.91 11.67 -3.99
C ASP A 136 14.14 12.40 -2.65
N GLU A 137 15.07 13.31 -2.61
CA GLU A 137 15.42 14.07 -1.40
C GLU A 137 14.21 14.78 -0.75
N THR A 138 13.28 15.27 -1.58
CA THR A 138 12.07 15.94 -1.09
C THR A 138 11.14 14.95 -0.36
N LEU A 139 10.91 13.78 -0.97
CA LEU A 139 10.08 12.73 -0.39
C LEU A 139 10.71 12.23 0.92
N ASP A 140 12.03 11.92 0.89
CA ASP A 140 12.76 11.43 2.06
C ASP A 140 12.75 12.44 3.21
N THR A 141 12.99 13.72 2.94
CA THR A 141 12.96 14.78 3.95
C THR A 141 11.57 14.89 4.60
N ARG A 142 10.51 14.88 3.79
CA ARG A 142 9.13 15.04 4.29
C ARG A 142 8.66 13.82 5.08
N LEU A 143 8.92 12.62 4.57
CA LEU A 143 8.56 11.38 5.26
C LEU A 143 9.44 11.13 6.49
N GLY A 144 10.72 11.46 6.43
CA GLY A 144 11.64 11.38 7.56
C GLY A 144 11.19 12.26 8.75
N ALA A 145 10.70 13.48 8.46
CA ALA A 145 10.14 14.35 9.49
C ALA A 145 8.88 13.76 10.13
N LEU A 146 8.00 13.12 9.35
CA LEU A 146 6.81 12.43 9.88
C LEU A 146 7.18 11.21 10.72
N ALA A 147 8.14 10.40 10.26
CA ALA A 147 8.64 9.24 10.99
C ALA A 147 9.28 9.66 12.33
N GLU A 148 10.00 10.79 12.35
CA GLU A 148 10.62 11.33 13.57
C GLU A 148 9.57 11.78 14.59
N LEU A 149 8.52 12.49 14.16
CA LEU A 149 7.42 12.87 15.04
C LEU A 149 6.73 11.62 15.63
N GLY A 150 6.52 10.59 14.81
CA GLY A 150 6.02 9.29 15.28
C GLY A 150 6.95 8.66 16.34
N ARG A 151 8.28 8.62 16.10
CA ARG A 151 9.26 8.07 17.07
C ARG A 151 9.28 8.80 18.41
N ARG A 152 9.00 10.10 18.39
CA ARG A 152 8.87 10.92 19.62
C ARG A 152 7.51 10.75 20.32
N GLY A 153 6.59 10.00 19.74
CA GLY A 153 5.22 9.86 20.26
C GLY A 153 4.33 11.08 20.02
N ASP A 154 4.79 12.02 19.19
CA ASP A 154 4.06 13.27 18.90
C ASP A 154 3.07 13.07 17.74
N VAL A 155 2.07 12.23 18.02
CA VAL A 155 1.04 11.85 17.03
C VAL A 155 0.27 13.07 16.53
N ALA A 156 -0.06 14.01 17.41
CA ALA A 156 -0.86 15.19 17.03
C ALA A 156 -0.14 16.05 15.97
N HIS A 157 1.13 16.36 16.20
CA HIS A 157 1.92 17.12 15.23
C HIS A 157 2.21 16.30 13.95
N ALA A 158 2.42 14.98 14.07
CA ALA A 158 2.58 14.11 12.91
C ALA A 158 1.36 14.15 12.00
N LEU A 159 0.15 14.04 12.58
CA LEU A 159 -1.10 14.09 11.82
C LEU A 159 -1.35 15.48 11.22
N ALA A 160 -1.18 16.56 11.99
CA ALA A 160 -1.31 17.92 11.47
C ALA A 160 -0.33 18.19 10.31
N ARG A 161 0.91 17.71 10.42
CA ARG A 161 1.91 17.81 9.35
C ARG A 161 1.52 16.97 8.14
N LEU A 162 1.06 15.74 8.36
CA LEU A 162 0.58 14.87 7.29
C LEU A 162 -0.60 15.52 6.55
N ASP A 163 -1.59 16.04 7.24
CA ASP A 163 -2.74 16.73 6.64
C ASP A 163 -2.30 17.90 5.74
N SER A 164 -1.30 18.66 6.17
CA SER A 164 -0.73 19.74 5.35
C SER A 164 -0.04 19.24 4.09
N LEU A 165 0.59 18.07 4.13
CA LEU A 165 1.36 17.46 3.03
C LEU A 165 0.47 16.68 2.05
N VAL A 166 -0.67 16.16 2.50
CA VAL A 166 -1.61 15.45 1.61
C VAL A 166 -2.50 16.40 0.82
N ALA A 167 -2.68 17.63 1.29
CA ALA A 167 -3.38 18.67 0.54
C ALA A 167 -2.60 19.03 -0.75
N PRO A 168 -3.29 19.48 -1.82
CA PRO A 168 -2.61 20.04 -2.99
C PRO A 168 -1.71 21.21 -2.62
N GLU A 169 -0.57 21.34 -3.28
CA GLU A 169 0.34 22.46 -3.04
C GLU A 169 -0.36 23.81 -3.27
N GLY A 170 -0.22 24.73 -2.29
CA GLY A 170 -0.86 26.05 -2.30
C GLY A 170 -2.37 26.03 -2.02
N ALA A 171 -2.96 24.89 -1.66
CA ALA A 171 -4.31 24.86 -1.14
C ALA A 171 -4.36 25.48 0.27
N PRO A 172 -5.44 26.21 0.62
CA PRO A 172 -5.62 26.64 2.00
C PRO A 172 -5.63 25.43 2.92
N VAL A 173 -4.89 25.51 4.02
CA VAL A 173 -4.89 24.43 5.03
C VAL A 173 -6.30 24.39 5.64
N ALA A 174 -7.10 23.44 5.22
CA ALA A 174 -8.36 23.17 5.91
C ALA A 174 -8.01 22.73 7.33
N HIS A 175 -8.63 23.36 8.33
CA HIS A 175 -8.45 22.94 9.71
C HIS A 175 -8.77 21.45 9.80
N ALA A 176 -7.84 20.70 10.39
CA ALA A 176 -7.89 19.26 10.50
C ALA A 176 -9.31 18.80 10.82
N SER A 177 -9.88 18.01 9.91
CA SER A 177 -11.10 17.25 10.22
C SER A 177 -10.77 16.40 11.44
N ALA A 178 -11.63 16.44 12.45
CA ALA A 178 -11.41 15.69 13.68
C ALA A 178 -11.03 14.25 13.32
N ALA A 179 -9.85 13.82 13.76
CA ALA A 179 -9.39 12.47 13.55
C ALA A 179 -10.49 11.50 14.02
N PRO A 180 -10.83 10.46 13.25
CA PRO A 180 -11.76 9.45 13.70
C PRO A 180 -11.30 8.95 15.07
N ALA A 181 -12.26 8.68 15.95
CA ALA A 181 -11.98 8.24 17.32
C ALA A 181 -10.98 7.09 17.31
N ALA A 182 -9.83 7.32 17.94
CA ALA A 182 -8.73 6.37 17.96
C ALA A 182 -9.17 5.06 18.63
N HIS A 183 -9.09 3.95 17.89
CA HIS A 183 -9.37 2.60 18.41
C HIS A 183 -8.08 1.92 18.94
N GLY A 184 -6.98 2.68 19.08
CA GLY A 184 -5.69 2.19 19.54
C GLY A 184 -5.07 3.06 20.64
N SER A 185 -4.02 2.55 21.31
CA SER A 185 -3.24 3.39 22.21
C SER A 185 -2.41 4.40 21.40
N ARG A 186 -2.14 5.59 21.97
CA ARG A 186 -1.24 6.59 21.34
C ARG A 186 0.12 6.01 20.98
N ALA A 187 0.62 5.07 21.78
CA ALA A 187 1.88 4.38 21.51
C ALA A 187 1.81 3.54 20.23
N THR A 188 0.70 2.84 20.01
CA THR A 188 0.45 2.07 18.77
C THR A 188 0.36 2.99 17.56
N GLU A 189 -0.39 4.08 17.65
CA GLU A 189 -0.52 5.07 16.57
C GLU A 189 0.85 5.67 16.21
N ALA A 190 1.62 6.07 17.22
CA ALA A 190 2.95 6.60 17.05
C ALA A 190 3.90 5.60 16.36
N ALA A 191 3.90 4.35 16.80
CA ALA A 191 4.71 3.29 16.21
C ALA A 191 4.32 3.02 14.74
N ARG A 192 3.02 3.01 14.43
CA ARG A 192 2.51 2.85 13.06
C ARG A 192 2.98 3.98 12.13
N LEU A 193 2.86 5.23 12.56
CA LEU A 193 3.34 6.39 11.79
C LEU A 193 4.85 6.35 11.60
N ALA A 194 5.61 6.13 12.70
CA ALA A 194 7.06 6.09 12.65
C ALA A 194 7.58 5.02 11.66
N ARG A 195 7.07 3.81 11.78
CA ARG A 195 7.55 2.65 11.01
C ARG A 195 6.98 2.64 9.60
N GLY A 196 5.70 3.00 9.44
CA GLY A 196 5.08 3.07 8.11
C GLY A 196 5.75 4.09 7.19
N PHE A 197 6.10 5.29 7.69
CA PHE A 197 6.84 6.27 6.89
C PHE A 197 8.31 5.88 6.70
N ALA A 198 8.93 5.23 7.68
CA ALA A 198 10.31 4.76 7.55
C ALA A 198 10.49 3.71 6.44
N LEU A 199 9.48 2.88 6.16
CA LEU A 199 9.51 1.90 5.06
C LEU A 199 9.64 2.55 3.67
N LEU A 200 9.27 3.81 3.52
CA LEU A 200 9.33 4.53 2.24
C LEU A 200 10.62 5.33 2.05
N LEU A 201 11.45 5.49 3.10
CA LEU A 201 12.70 6.24 2.99
C LEU A 201 13.69 5.51 2.09
N GLY A 202 14.23 6.23 1.12
CA GLY A 202 15.17 5.69 0.15
C GLY A 202 14.61 4.59 -0.75
N ILE A 203 13.28 4.47 -0.88
CA ILE A 203 12.67 3.43 -1.71
C ILE A 203 13.17 3.52 -3.15
N ASP A 204 13.60 2.37 -3.69
CA ASP A 204 13.87 2.16 -5.11
C ASP A 204 13.49 0.73 -5.51
N VAL A 205 12.29 0.58 -6.03
CA VAL A 205 11.74 -0.72 -6.48
C VAL A 205 11.54 -0.76 -7.99
N ARG A 206 12.21 0.12 -8.75
CA ARG A 206 12.10 0.20 -10.22
C ARG A 206 12.38 -1.14 -10.90
N ALA A 207 13.39 -1.87 -10.43
CA ALA A 207 13.73 -3.18 -10.99
C ALA A 207 12.59 -4.21 -10.88
N ALA A 208 11.72 -4.11 -9.87
CA ALA A 208 10.53 -4.95 -9.76
C ALA A 208 9.45 -4.52 -10.75
N VAL A 209 9.23 -3.21 -10.91
CA VAL A 209 8.30 -2.65 -11.90
C VAL A 209 8.71 -3.03 -13.33
N ASP A 210 10.00 -3.01 -13.64
CA ASP A 210 10.54 -3.38 -14.96
C ASP A 210 10.31 -4.86 -15.32
N ARG A 211 10.18 -5.73 -14.33
CA ARG A 211 9.89 -7.17 -14.55
C ARG A 211 8.42 -7.46 -14.79
N TYR A 212 7.51 -6.57 -14.41
CA TYR A 212 6.08 -6.82 -14.55
C TYR A 212 5.60 -6.53 -15.98
N ALA A 213 5.00 -7.53 -16.61
CA ALA A 213 4.53 -7.45 -18.00
C ALA A 213 3.05 -7.12 -18.14
N GLY A 214 2.27 -7.23 -17.05
CA GLY A 214 0.84 -6.96 -17.04
C GLY A 214 0.50 -5.47 -17.12
N ARG A 215 -0.78 -5.15 -16.96
CA ARG A 215 -1.27 -3.76 -17.02
C ARG A 215 -1.10 -3.09 -15.66
N LEU A 216 -0.47 -1.92 -15.64
CA LEU A 216 -0.26 -1.12 -14.43
C LEU A 216 -0.75 0.31 -14.66
N LEU A 217 -1.60 0.78 -13.76
CA LEU A 217 -2.04 2.18 -13.71
C LEU A 217 -1.65 2.79 -12.36
N ASN A 218 -0.94 3.92 -12.38
CA ASN A 218 -0.73 4.75 -11.19
C ASN A 218 -1.45 6.11 -11.36
N VAL A 219 -2.42 6.40 -10.51
CA VAL A 219 -3.14 7.67 -10.49
C VAL A 219 -2.58 8.53 -9.38
N TYR A 220 -2.13 9.74 -9.70
CA TYR A 220 -1.50 10.65 -8.74
C TYR A 220 -2.01 12.08 -8.92
N GLY A 221 -1.89 12.91 -7.90
CA GLY A 221 -2.23 14.34 -8.02
C GLY A 221 -1.05 15.15 -8.55
N GLU A 222 -1.28 16.01 -9.55
CA GLU A 222 -0.24 16.84 -10.17
C GLU A 222 0.34 17.90 -9.22
N ARG A 223 -0.42 18.30 -8.20
CA ARG A 223 0.00 19.23 -7.14
C ARG A 223 0.30 18.50 -5.82
N SER A 224 0.59 17.22 -5.89
CA SER A 224 0.98 16.44 -4.70
C SER A 224 2.29 16.96 -4.13
N GLN A 225 2.32 17.13 -2.82
CA GLN A 225 3.52 17.54 -2.09
C GLN A 225 4.40 16.34 -1.69
N LEU A 226 3.90 15.12 -1.77
CA LEU A 226 4.65 13.89 -1.44
C LEU A 226 5.00 13.12 -2.70
N VAL A 227 4.07 12.37 -3.26
CA VAL A 227 4.34 11.57 -4.46
C VAL A 227 4.06 12.41 -5.71
N ARG A 228 5.13 12.75 -6.42
CA ARG A 228 5.12 13.51 -7.67
C ARG A 228 5.40 12.59 -8.85
N ARG A 229 5.24 13.09 -10.08
CA ARG A 229 5.54 12.30 -11.30
C ARG A 229 6.96 11.71 -11.30
N CYS A 230 7.94 12.42 -10.76
CA CYS A 230 9.34 11.94 -10.66
C CYS A 230 9.53 10.75 -9.69
N ASN A 231 8.60 10.53 -8.77
CA ASN A 231 8.62 9.40 -7.86
C ASN A 231 7.94 8.15 -8.44
N ILE A 232 7.49 8.20 -9.71
CA ILE A 232 6.76 7.14 -10.40
C ILE A 232 7.55 6.72 -11.64
N HIS A 233 8.31 5.64 -11.53
CA HIS A 233 8.94 4.97 -12.66
C HIS A 233 7.96 3.98 -13.29
N LEU A 234 7.92 3.94 -14.60
CA LEU A 234 7.15 2.98 -15.40
C LEU A 234 8.02 2.51 -16.56
N ARG A 235 7.73 1.33 -17.05
CA ARG A 235 8.29 0.87 -18.32
C ARG A 235 7.70 1.70 -19.46
N ASP A 236 8.50 1.92 -20.49
CA ASP A 236 8.03 2.52 -21.75
C ASP A 236 7.27 1.46 -22.57
N THR A 237 6.04 1.16 -22.15
CA THR A 237 5.13 0.21 -22.80
C THR A 237 3.70 0.69 -22.70
N PRO A 238 2.83 0.36 -23.67
CA PRO A 238 1.41 0.74 -23.61
C PRO A 238 0.64 0.12 -22.42
N SER A 239 1.20 -0.92 -21.79
CA SER A 239 0.56 -1.60 -20.65
C SER A 239 0.76 -0.90 -19.33
N GLN A 240 1.67 0.08 -19.23
CA GLN A 240 1.94 0.83 -17.99
C GLN A 240 1.69 2.32 -18.19
N ALA A 241 0.87 2.90 -17.32
CA ALA A 241 0.49 4.31 -17.41
C ALA A 241 0.50 5.00 -16.03
N ALA A 242 0.84 6.30 -16.03
CA ALA A 242 0.59 7.19 -14.91
C ALA A 242 -0.34 8.31 -15.37
N ILE A 243 -1.42 8.54 -14.61
CA ILE A 243 -2.41 9.57 -14.90
C ILE A 243 -2.37 10.61 -13.79
N GLY A 244 -2.05 11.85 -14.17
CA GLY A 244 -2.11 13.01 -13.28
C GLY A 244 -3.54 13.54 -13.13
N ILE A 245 -3.94 13.81 -11.89
CA ILE A 245 -5.18 14.51 -11.58
C ILE A 245 -4.85 16.00 -11.42
N PRO A 246 -5.34 16.87 -12.33
CA PRO A 246 -5.09 18.30 -12.26
C PRO A 246 -5.56 18.88 -10.92
N ASN A 247 -4.73 19.74 -10.33
CA ASN A 247 -4.96 20.33 -9.02
C ASN A 247 -5.08 19.34 -7.84
N GLY A 248 -4.95 18.04 -8.06
CA GLY A 248 -5.02 17.02 -7.02
C GLY A 248 -3.74 16.95 -6.15
N GLY A 249 -3.91 16.60 -4.87
CA GLY A 249 -2.84 16.30 -3.92
C GLY A 249 -2.60 14.79 -3.79
N MET A 250 -2.32 14.34 -2.57
CA MET A 250 -2.11 12.91 -2.28
C MET A 250 -3.39 12.07 -2.25
N ARG A 251 -4.57 12.72 -2.29
CA ARG A 251 -5.87 12.05 -2.19
C ARG A 251 -6.70 12.20 -3.48
N PRO A 252 -6.23 11.73 -4.65
CA PRO A 252 -6.93 11.90 -5.92
C PRO A 252 -8.35 11.35 -5.90
N LEU A 253 -8.63 10.32 -5.09
CA LEU A 253 -9.98 9.77 -4.86
C LEU A 253 -10.96 10.78 -4.22
N THR A 254 -10.43 11.76 -3.50
CA THR A 254 -11.21 12.86 -2.90
C THR A 254 -11.17 14.10 -3.78
N ASP A 255 -10.05 14.34 -4.45
CA ASP A 255 -9.81 15.58 -5.21
C ASP A 255 -10.60 15.61 -6.52
N ASP A 256 -10.66 14.48 -7.26
CA ASP A 256 -11.45 14.34 -8.50
C ASP A 256 -11.85 12.87 -8.73
N LEU A 257 -12.85 12.42 -7.97
CA LEU A 257 -13.35 11.05 -8.05
C LEU A 257 -13.81 10.67 -9.46
N ALA A 258 -14.45 11.59 -10.17
CA ALA A 258 -15.00 11.29 -11.49
C ALA A 258 -13.90 10.92 -12.48
N ARG A 259 -12.80 11.68 -12.49
CA ARG A 259 -11.64 11.41 -13.36
C ARG A 259 -10.91 10.14 -12.95
N VAL A 260 -10.72 9.91 -11.64
CA VAL A 260 -10.13 8.66 -11.14
C VAL A 260 -10.99 7.47 -11.55
N CYS A 261 -12.30 7.52 -11.35
CA CYS A 261 -13.20 6.43 -11.76
C CYS A 261 -13.15 6.17 -13.27
N ALA A 262 -13.08 7.22 -14.10
CA ALA A 262 -12.94 7.07 -15.55
C ALA A 262 -11.64 6.35 -15.92
N ALA A 263 -10.51 6.74 -15.32
CA ALA A 263 -9.22 6.10 -15.53
C ALA A 263 -9.21 4.63 -15.08
N VAL A 264 -9.79 4.35 -13.91
CA VAL A 264 -9.89 2.98 -13.35
C VAL A 264 -10.77 2.10 -14.24
N ARG A 265 -11.93 2.58 -14.70
CA ARG A 265 -12.81 1.82 -15.61
C ARG A 265 -12.09 1.48 -16.92
N ALA A 266 -11.41 2.44 -17.53
CA ALA A 266 -10.63 2.21 -18.74
C ALA A 266 -9.50 1.18 -18.50
N HIS A 267 -8.83 1.23 -17.34
CA HIS A 267 -7.79 0.28 -16.97
C HIS A 267 -8.32 -1.15 -16.77
N LEU A 268 -9.52 -1.27 -16.22
CA LEU A 268 -10.14 -2.54 -15.90
C LEU A 268 -11.02 -3.10 -17.06
N ASP A 269 -11.10 -2.39 -18.18
CA ASP A 269 -11.99 -2.70 -19.32
C ASP A 269 -13.47 -2.84 -18.88
N ILE A 270 -13.89 -1.98 -17.94
CA ILE A 270 -15.29 -1.95 -17.48
C ILE A 270 -16.08 -1.04 -18.43
N ASP A 271 -16.98 -1.63 -19.18
CA ASP A 271 -17.89 -0.89 -20.06
C ASP A 271 -18.71 0.13 -19.26
N VAL A 272 -18.76 1.36 -19.76
CA VAL A 272 -19.71 2.35 -19.26
C VAL A 272 -21.08 1.94 -19.78
N PRO A 273 -22.07 1.64 -18.91
CA PRO A 273 -23.43 1.48 -19.40
C PRO A 273 -23.81 2.79 -20.12
N GLN A 274 -24.08 2.71 -21.43
CA GLN A 274 -24.64 3.84 -22.14
C GLN A 274 -25.98 4.14 -21.47
N LEU A 275 -26.08 5.31 -20.82
CA LEU A 275 -27.35 5.85 -20.38
C LEU A 275 -28.16 6.12 -21.65
N THR A 276 -29.03 5.16 -21.99
CA THR A 276 -30.10 5.34 -22.99
C THR A 276 -31.26 6.12 -22.36
#